data_54fda58c629441aefcfc646f5a15c5ca
#
_entry.id   54fda58c629441aefcfc646f5a15c5ca
#
_cell.length_a   1.000
_cell.length_b   1.000
_cell.length_c   1.000
_cell.angle_alpha   90.00
_cell.angle_beta   90.00
_cell.angle_gamma   90.00
#
_symmetry.space_group_name_H-M   'P 1'
#
loop_
_entity.id
_entity.type
_entity.pdbx_description
1 polymer ?
#
loop_
_entity_poly.entity_id
_entity_poly.type
_entity_poly.pdbx_seq_one_letter_code
_entity_poly.pdbx_strand_id
1 'polypeptide(L)'
;TRMNTTFDYLFGKKIMKLDKVTASFKENKQVSSGLDFIKDDLYQSITNTSAFKRLDGITFLGAIGLTNKIGKKRDISRAEHSINVASLAYKISTARKYDEELTKHLCIAGLLHDIGHFPLSHSVEGYLSKKLNVDHHALGNLIIDGEFPQLNDLHKILKNKVNIPFIKSLLEKEVGKDLGGDIFSSQFNIDTIDGIYQSGLFIGY
;
A
#
# COMPACT_ATOMS: atom_id res chain seq x y z
N THR A 1 11.35 -25.91 -1.84
CA THR A 1 12.00 -25.82 -0.51
C THR A 1 12.74 -24.50 -0.34
N ARG A 2 13.41 -23.96 -1.35
CA ARG A 2 14.09 -22.64 -1.28
C ARG A 2 13.12 -21.46 -1.19
N MET A 3 11.95 -21.53 -1.85
CA MET A 3 10.94 -20.46 -1.81
C MET A 3 10.30 -20.28 -0.42
N ASN A 4 10.03 -21.36 0.31
CA ASN A 4 9.40 -21.23 1.64
C ASN A 4 10.33 -20.57 2.68
N THR A 5 11.64 -20.85 2.61
CA THR A 5 12.64 -20.20 3.49
C THR A 5 12.79 -18.72 3.17
N THR A 6 12.69 -18.33 1.90
CA THR A 6 12.73 -16.93 1.49
C THR A 6 11.47 -16.18 1.94
N PHE A 7 10.29 -16.82 1.86
CA PHE A 7 9.04 -16.25 2.33
C PHE A 7 9.06 -15.98 3.84
N ASP A 8 9.44 -16.97 4.66
CA ASP A 8 9.55 -16.82 6.13
C ASP A 8 10.57 -15.74 6.53
N TYR A 9 11.63 -15.58 5.76
CA TYR A 9 12.64 -14.55 5.97
C TYR A 9 12.13 -13.15 5.60
N LEU A 10 11.39 -13.02 4.51
CA LEU A 10 10.90 -11.73 4.00
C LEU A 10 9.67 -11.21 4.76
N PHE A 11 8.80 -12.11 5.24
CA PHE A 11 7.48 -11.73 5.71
C PHE A 11 7.17 -12.08 7.17
N GLY A 12 8.05 -12.82 7.86
CA GLY A 12 7.88 -13.21 9.26
C GLY A 12 6.73 -14.21 9.49
N LYS A 13 6.73 -14.85 10.67
CA LYS A 13 5.77 -15.93 11.01
C LYS A 13 4.43 -15.43 11.58
N LYS A 14 4.24 -14.13 11.81
CA LYS A 14 3.08 -13.63 12.58
C LYS A 14 2.19 -12.73 11.74
N ILE A 15 1.14 -13.30 11.18
CA ILE A 15 0.01 -12.56 10.61
C ILE A 15 -0.88 -12.14 11.79
N MET A 16 -0.96 -10.85 12.11
CA MET A 16 -1.85 -10.33 13.14
C MET A 16 -3.27 -10.09 12.60
N LYS A 17 -4.28 -10.23 13.47
CA LYS A 17 -5.71 -10.15 13.10
C LYS A 17 -6.14 -8.73 12.75
N LEU A 18 -6.91 -8.61 11.66
CA LEU A 18 -7.38 -7.38 11.00
C LEU A 18 -8.46 -6.60 11.77
N ASP A 19 -9.05 -7.20 12.81
CA ASP A 19 -10.19 -6.59 13.56
C ASP A 19 -9.86 -5.22 14.19
N LYS A 20 -8.58 -4.87 14.27
CA LYS A 20 -8.11 -3.58 14.82
C LYS A 20 -8.01 -2.46 13.78
N VAL A 21 -7.85 -2.76 12.48
CA VAL A 21 -7.70 -1.73 11.45
C VAL A 21 -9.03 -1.02 11.20
N THR A 22 -10.12 -1.78 11.13
CA THR A 22 -11.47 -1.22 10.96
C THR A 22 -11.96 -0.42 12.18
N ALA A 23 -11.46 -0.72 13.38
CA ALA A 23 -11.80 0.04 14.59
C ALA A 23 -11.09 1.41 14.64
N SER A 24 -9.85 1.50 14.18
CA SER A 24 -9.06 2.75 14.13
C SER A 24 -9.68 3.79 13.18
N PHE A 25 -10.34 3.37 12.10
CA PHE A 25 -11.00 4.28 11.16
C PHE A 25 -12.28 4.95 11.71
N LYS A 26 -12.90 4.40 12.75
CA LYS A 26 -14.13 4.96 13.32
C LYS A 26 -13.92 6.24 14.14
N GLU A 27 -12.71 6.55 14.56
CA GLU A 27 -12.44 7.70 15.45
C GLU A 27 -12.04 9.00 14.74
N ASN A 28 -11.72 8.97 13.42
CA ASN A 28 -11.30 10.17 12.69
C ASN A 28 -12.42 10.71 11.79
N LYS A 29 -13.30 11.52 12.35
CA LYS A 29 -14.46 12.14 11.64
C LYS A 29 -14.10 12.97 10.39
N GLN A 30 -12.85 13.37 10.18
CA GLN A 30 -12.42 14.14 9.01
C GLN A 30 -12.03 13.26 7.80
N VAL A 31 -11.77 11.98 8.01
CA VAL A 31 -11.38 11.03 6.95
C VAL A 31 -12.59 10.32 6.34
N SER A 32 -13.78 10.43 6.96
CA SER A 32 -14.98 9.67 6.59
C SER A 32 -15.50 9.92 5.16
N SER A 33 -15.26 11.09 4.57
CA SER A 33 -15.77 11.42 3.22
C SER A 33 -14.93 10.86 2.06
N GLY A 34 -13.76 10.28 2.34
CA GLY A 34 -12.88 9.72 1.30
C GLY A 34 -12.74 8.20 1.35
N LEU A 35 -13.40 7.55 2.30
CA LEU A 35 -13.33 6.09 2.49
C LEU A 35 -14.57 5.35 1.97
N ASP A 36 -15.52 6.06 1.37
CA ASP A 36 -16.75 5.44 0.86
C ASP A 36 -16.48 4.42 -0.27
N PHE A 37 -15.38 4.61 -1.02
CA PHE A 37 -14.94 3.64 -2.03
C PHE A 37 -14.47 2.30 -1.43
N ILE A 38 -14.01 2.28 -0.16
CA ILE A 38 -13.59 1.05 0.52
C ILE A 38 -14.76 0.12 0.82
N LYS A 39 -16.00 0.63 0.78
CA LYS A 39 -17.20 -0.20 0.91
C LYS A 39 -17.49 -1.05 -0.33
N ASP A 40 -16.83 -0.78 -1.45
CA ASP A 40 -16.89 -1.62 -2.63
C ASP A 40 -16.27 -3.00 -2.35
N ASP A 41 -16.97 -4.06 -2.74
CA ASP A 41 -16.60 -5.45 -2.49
C ASP A 41 -15.20 -5.79 -3.03
N LEU A 42 -14.77 -5.16 -4.14
CA LEU A 42 -13.46 -5.39 -4.73
C LEU A 42 -12.34 -4.86 -3.82
N TYR A 43 -12.46 -3.62 -3.35
CA TYR A 43 -11.44 -3.02 -2.46
C TYR A 43 -11.38 -3.75 -1.12
N GLN A 44 -12.53 -4.15 -0.58
CA GLN A 44 -12.59 -4.98 0.63
C GLN A 44 -11.93 -6.34 0.40
N SER A 45 -12.17 -6.96 -0.75
CA SER A 45 -11.54 -8.24 -1.10
C SER A 45 -10.02 -8.10 -1.17
N ILE A 46 -9.49 -7.02 -1.78
CA ILE A 46 -8.04 -6.75 -1.86
C ILE A 46 -7.46 -6.54 -0.46
N THR A 47 -8.06 -5.69 0.36
CA THR A 47 -7.56 -5.38 1.71
C THR A 47 -7.66 -6.58 2.66
N ASN A 48 -8.50 -7.57 2.36
CA ASN A 48 -8.60 -8.81 3.10
C ASN A 48 -7.60 -9.90 2.68
N THR A 49 -6.82 -9.70 1.61
CA THR A 49 -5.80 -10.66 1.17
C THR A 49 -4.64 -10.80 2.18
N SER A 50 -3.99 -11.95 2.15
CA SER A 50 -2.79 -12.21 2.97
C SER A 50 -1.66 -11.22 2.66
N ALA A 51 -1.51 -10.86 1.37
CA ALA A 51 -0.54 -9.88 0.90
C ALA A 51 -0.78 -8.49 1.52
N PHE A 52 -2.02 -8.00 1.53
CA PHE A 52 -2.34 -6.68 2.07
C PHE A 52 -2.32 -6.67 3.60
N LYS A 53 -2.91 -7.69 4.25
CA LYS A 53 -2.90 -7.83 5.72
C LYS A 53 -1.51 -7.83 6.33
N ARG A 54 -0.52 -8.33 5.60
CA ARG A 54 0.88 -8.28 6.01
C ARG A 54 1.37 -6.85 6.27
N LEU A 55 0.90 -5.87 5.49
CA LEU A 55 1.27 -4.47 5.62
C LEU A 55 0.83 -3.85 6.96
N ASP A 56 -0.19 -4.42 7.62
CA ASP A 56 -0.64 -3.95 8.93
C ASP A 56 0.42 -4.18 10.03
N GLY A 57 1.26 -5.19 9.84
CA GLY A 57 2.40 -5.46 10.74
C GLY A 57 3.66 -4.65 10.43
N ILE A 58 3.65 -3.77 9.43
CA ILE A 58 4.80 -2.96 9.00
C ILE A 58 4.52 -1.50 9.31
N THR A 59 5.33 -0.88 10.17
CA THR A 59 5.21 0.54 10.52
C THR A 59 5.62 1.41 9.34
N PHE A 60 4.90 2.52 9.13
CA PHE A 60 5.17 3.44 8.03
C PHE A 60 6.54 4.11 8.16
N LEU A 61 6.88 4.63 9.35
CA LEU A 61 8.16 5.27 9.66
C LEU A 61 9.28 4.27 9.95
N GLY A 62 9.05 2.96 9.77
CA GLY A 62 10.06 1.92 9.99
C GLY A 62 10.57 1.90 11.44
N ALA A 63 11.90 1.85 11.61
CA ALA A 63 12.51 1.79 12.94
C ALA A 63 12.22 3.03 13.82
N ILE A 64 12.03 4.20 13.20
CA ILE A 64 11.71 5.45 13.93
C ILE A 64 10.36 5.34 14.60
N GLY A 65 9.36 4.76 13.94
CA GLY A 65 8.01 4.56 14.50
C GLY A 65 7.98 3.64 15.73
N LEU A 66 9.02 2.81 15.94
CA LEU A 66 9.15 1.97 17.12
C LEU A 66 9.66 2.73 18.35
N THR A 67 10.15 3.96 18.20
CA THR A 67 10.68 4.77 19.29
C THR A 67 9.59 5.64 19.89
N ASN A 68 8.94 5.20 20.97
CA ASN A 68 7.95 5.98 21.72
C ASN A 68 8.46 7.32 22.30
N LYS A 69 9.74 7.65 22.12
CA LYS A 69 10.37 8.84 22.69
C LYS A 69 10.27 10.08 21.80
N ILE A 70 10.07 9.90 20.49
CA ILE A 70 10.10 11.01 19.51
C ILE A 70 8.68 11.39 19.10
N GLY A 71 7.77 10.42 18.96
CA GLY A 71 6.43 10.65 18.45
C GLY A 71 5.43 11.04 19.55
N LYS A 72 4.57 12.01 19.25
CA LYS A 72 3.42 12.39 20.08
C LYS A 72 2.17 11.57 19.78
N LYS A 73 2.12 10.94 18.61
CA LYS A 73 1.04 10.07 18.16
C LYS A 73 1.60 8.71 17.72
N ARG A 74 0.72 7.70 17.67
CA ARG A 74 1.06 6.39 17.13
C ARG A 74 1.46 6.51 15.66
N ASP A 75 2.56 5.85 15.27
CA ASP A 75 2.88 5.62 13.87
C ASP A 75 1.79 4.75 13.22
N ILE A 76 1.47 5.04 11.98
CA ILE A 76 0.51 4.24 11.21
C ILE A 76 1.17 3.02 10.58
N SER A 77 0.36 2.02 10.22
CA SER A 77 0.85 0.89 9.44
C SER A 77 0.96 1.25 7.95
N ARG A 78 1.75 0.46 7.20
CA ARG A 78 1.78 0.55 5.74
C ARG A 78 0.42 0.26 5.10
N ALA A 79 -0.41 -0.57 5.74
CA ALA A 79 -1.79 -0.80 5.30
C ALA A 79 -2.63 0.48 5.41
N GLU A 80 -2.57 1.19 6.55
CA GLU A 80 -3.27 2.47 6.75
C GLU A 80 -2.79 3.52 5.73
N HIS A 81 -1.49 3.65 5.53
CA HIS A 81 -0.90 4.52 4.52
C HIS A 81 -1.41 4.19 3.10
N SER A 82 -1.37 2.94 2.69
CA SER A 82 -1.85 2.51 1.37
C SER A 82 -3.34 2.82 1.16
N ILE A 83 -4.17 2.69 2.19
CA ILE A 83 -5.58 3.07 2.15
C ILE A 83 -5.72 4.59 1.98
N ASN A 84 -4.93 5.40 2.68
CA ASN A 84 -4.94 6.85 2.53
C ASN A 84 -4.52 7.28 1.12
N VAL A 85 -3.46 6.68 0.58
CA VAL A 85 -3.00 6.93 -0.80
C VAL A 85 -4.10 6.59 -1.82
N ALA A 86 -4.78 5.45 -1.67
CA ALA A 86 -5.91 5.09 -2.51
C ALA A 86 -7.09 6.08 -2.38
N SER A 87 -7.36 6.60 -1.17
CA SER A 87 -8.37 7.63 -0.93
C SER A 87 -8.01 8.94 -1.64
N LEU A 88 -6.74 9.34 -1.64
CA LEU A 88 -6.27 10.51 -2.39
C LEU A 88 -6.43 10.29 -3.90
N ALA A 89 -6.08 9.09 -4.41
CA ALA A 89 -6.30 8.74 -5.82
C ALA A 89 -7.77 8.88 -6.20
N TYR A 90 -8.69 8.37 -5.39
CA TYR A 90 -10.14 8.51 -5.60
C TYR A 90 -10.59 9.97 -5.66
N LYS A 91 -10.17 10.80 -4.68
CA LYS A 91 -10.53 12.23 -4.64
C LYS A 91 -10.03 12.98 -5.87
N ILE A 92 -8.80 12.73 -6.29
CA ILE A 92 -8.23 13.37 -7.48
C ILE A 92 -8.93 12.89 -8.74
N SER A 93 -9.20 11.60 -8.87
CA SER A 93 -9.93 11.03 -10.01
C SER A 93 -11.32 11.64 -10.16
N THR A 94 -12.04 11.77 -9.03
CA THR A 94 -13.36 12.42 -9.00
C THR A 94 -13.28 13.89 -9.39
N ALA A 95 -12.29 14.63 -8.87
CA ALA A 95 -12.09 16.04 -9.18
C ALA A 95 -11.72 16.26 -10.66
N ARG A 96 -10.96 15.31 -11.25
CA ARG A 96 -10.59 15.32 -12.67
C ARG A 96 -11.67 14.73 -13.59
N LYS A 97 -12.75 14.21 -13.03
CA LYS A 97 -13.87 13.58 -13.76
C LYS A 97 -13.41 12.41 -14.63
N TYR A 98 -12.47 11.62 -14.13
CA TYR A 98 -12.10 10.38 -14.77
C TYR A 98 -13.26 9.37 -14.74
N ASP A 99 -13.32 8.49 -15.73
CA ASP A 99 -14.33 7.42 -15.75
C ASP A 99 -14.12 6.43 -14.59
N GLU A 100 -15.12 5.60 -14.39
CA GLU A 100 -15.14 4.63 -13.29
C GLU A 100 -14.01 3.61 -13.40
N GLU A 101 -13.71 3.15 -14.63
CA GLU A 101 -12.69 2.13 -14.87
C GLU A 101 -11.29 2.67 -14.58
N LEU A 102 -10.97 3.88 -15.07
CA LEU A 102 -9.69 4.53 -14.76
C LEU A 102 -9.58 4.84 -13.26
N THR A 103 -10.65 5.37 -12.65
CA THR A 103 -10.70 5.66 -11.20
C THR A 103 -10.43 4.39 -10.38
N LYS A 104 -11.04 3.27 -10.75
CA LYS A 104 -10.82 1.96 -10.12
C LYS A 104 -9.34 1.55 -10.17
N HIS A 105 -8.71 1.64 -11.33
CA HIS A 105 -7.29 1.28 -11.49
C HIS A 105 -6.35 2.18 -10.67
N LEU A 106 -6.59 3.50 -10.65
CA LEU A 106 -5.80 4.44 -9.87
C LEU A 106 -5.95 4.17 -8.36
N CYS A 107 -7.15 3.87 -7.88
CA CYS A 107 -7.36 3.50 -6.48
C CYS A 107 -6.65 2.19 -6.11
N ILE A 108 -6.71 1.17 -6.98
CA ILE A 108 -6.03 -0.10 -6.74
C ILE A 108 -4.51 0.06 -6.80
N ALA A 109 -3.98 0.86 -7.74
CA ALA A 109 -2.56 1.20 -7.74
C ALA A 109 -2.15 1.87 -6.41
N GLY A 110 -2.97 2.79 -5.88
CA GLY A 110 -2.75 3.39 -4.55
C GLY A 110 -2.77 2.37 -3.40
N LEU A 111 -3.65 1.36 -3.43
CA LEU A 111 -3.65 0.28 -2.45
C LEU A 111 -2.39 -0.60 -2.53
N LEU A 112 -1.85 -0.80 -3.72
CA LEU A 112 -0.81 -1.79 -3.98
C LEU A 112 0.60 -1.21 -4.09
N HIS A 113 0.78 0.13 -4.08
CA HIS A 113 2.09 0.75 -4.31
C HIS A 113 3.17 0.26 -3.33
N ASP A 114 2.79 -0.01 -2.09
CA ASP A 114 3.67 -0.46 -1.01
C ASP A 114 3.61 -1.99 -0.76
N ILE A 115 2.91 -2.75 -1.63
CA ILE A 115 2.64 -4.18 -1.37
C ILE A 115 3.92 -5.03 -1.23
N GLY A 116 5.04 -4.59 -1.75
CA GLY A 116 6.32 -5.29 -1.67
C GLY A 116 7.21 -4.88 -0.50
N HIS A 117 6.81 -3.95 0.35
CA HIS A 117 7.66 -3.49 1.45
C HIS A 117 8.11 -4.60 2.40
N PHE A 118 9.39 -4.52 2.80
CA PHE A 118 10.01 -5.38 3.81
C PHE A 118 9.55 -4.99 5.22
N PRO A 119 9.64 -5.91 6.21
CA PRO A 119 9.56 -5.53 7.62
C PRO A 119 10.55 -4.41 7.94
N LEU A 120 10.13 -3.43 8.76
CA LEU A 120 10.88 -2.19 9.06
C LEU A 120 11.08 -1.25 7.85
N SER A 121 10.35 -1.47 6.76
CA SER A 121 10.31 -0.55 5.60
C SER A 121 11.72 -0.17 5.10
N HIS A 122 11.96 1.09 4.81
CA HIS A 122 13.25 1.59 4.29
C HIS A 122 14.43 1.40 5.24
N SER A 123 14.20 1.17 6.55
CA SER A 123 15.30 1.01 7.52
C SER A 123 16.19 -0.20 7.24
N VAL A 124 15.65 -1.24 6.60
CA VAL A 124 16.39 -2.48 6.27
C VAL A 124 16.51 -2.71 4.77
N GLU A 125 15.82 -1.92 3.96
CA GLU A 125 15.74 -2.13 2.52
C GLU A 125 17.12 -2.14 1.85
N GLY A 126 17.99 -1.20 2.19
CA GLY A 126 19.34 -1.11 1.60
C GLY A 126 20.17 -2.39 1.81
N TYR A 127 19.96 -3.10 2.91
CA TYR A 127 20.60 -4.38 3.17
C TYR A 127 19.89 -5.53 2.45
N LEU A 128 18.57 -5.59 2.56
CA LEU A 128 17.78 -6.70 2.01
C LEU A 128 17.78 -6.70 0.49
N SER A 129 17.66 -5.53 -0.15
CA SER A 129 17.71 -5.41 -1.61
C SER A 129 19.03 -5.90 -2.19
N LYS A 130 20.15 -5.58 -1.55
CA LYS A 130 21.46 -6.08 -1.96
C LYS A 130 21.58 -7.60 -1.78
N LYS A 131 21.08 -8.13 -0.64
CA LYS A 131 21.20 -9.56 -0.32
C LYS A 131 20.29 -10.43 -1.19
N LEU A 132 19.12 -9.93 -1.54
CA LEU A 132 18.10 -10.67 -2.29
C LEU A 132 18.08 -10.32 -3.79
N ASN A 133 18.81 -9.28 -4.18
CA ASN A 133 18.84 -8.71 -5.52
C ASN A 133 17.42 -8.32 -6.00
N VAL A 134 16.60 -7.77 -5.08
CA VAL A 134 15.23 -7.32 -5.35
C VAL A 134 14.90 -6.17 -4.40
N ASP A 135 14.36 -5.08 -4.92
CA ASP A 135 13.79 -3.98 -4.15
C ASP A 135 12.29 -4.20 -3.86
N HIS A 136 11.68 -3.28 -3.10
CA HIS A 136 10.27 -3.41 -2.76
C HIS A 136 9.35 -3.25 -3.97
N HIS A 137 9.72 -2.50 -5.01
CA HIS A 137 8.93 -2.37 -6.24
C HIS A 137 8.92 -3.68 -7.03
N ALA A 138 10.11 -4.26 -7.27
CA ALA A 138 10.22 -5.55 -7.95
C ALA A 138 9.53 -6.67 -7.16
N LEU A 139 9.66 -6.66 -5.82
CA LEU A 139 8.95 -7.61 -4.96
C LEU A 139 7.43 -7.40 -5.03
N GLY A 140 6.95 -6.16 -5.08
CA GLY A 140 5.54 -5.82 -5.27
C GLY A 140 4.98 -6.41 -6.56
N ASN A 141 5.71 -6.27 -7.67
CA ASN A 141 5.34 -6.85 -8.95
C ASN A 141 5.22 -8.38 -8.88
N LEU A 142 6.17 -9.07 -8.23
CA LEU A 142 6.11 -10.52 -8.05
C LEU A 142 4.91 -10.96 -7.21
N ILE A 143 4.54 -10.18 -6.20
CA ILE A 143 3.33 -10.45 -5.38
C ILE A 143 2.06 -10.25 -6.21
N ILE A 144 1.98 -9.17 -6.99
CA ILE A 144 0.84 -8.88 -7.87
C ILE A 144 0.69 -9.97 -8.95
N ASP A 145 1.80 -10.48 -9.49
CA ASP A 145 1.82 -11.57 -10.48
C ASP A 145 1.51 -12.94 -9.88
N GLY A 146 1.45 -13.06 -8.53
CA GLY A 146 1.10 -14.32 -7.85
C GLY A 146 2.25 -15.32 -7.74
N GLU A 147 3.50 -14.88 -7.85
CA GLU A 147 4.70 -15.73 -7.79
C GLU A 147 4.93 -16.35 -6.40
N PHE A 148 4.25 -15.84 -5.37
CA PHE A 148 4.31 -16.38 -4.01
C PHE A 148 3.03 -17.17 -3.68
N PRO A 149 3.07 -18.51 -3.58
CA PRO A 149 1.89 -19.32 -3.30
C PRO A 149 1.10 -18.89 -2.06
N GLN A 150 1.79 -18.40 -1.02
CA GLN A 150 1.21 -17.95 0.25
C GLN A 150 0.48 -16.61 0.15
N LEU A 151 0.75 -15.81 -0.89
CA LEU A 151 0.16 -14.49 -1.15
C LEU A 151 -0.66 -14.47 -2.44
N ASN A 152 -0.91 -15.61 -3.06
CA ASN A 152 -1.57 -15.72 -4.36
C ASN A 152 -3.08 -15.42 -4.32
N ASP A 153 -3.66 -15.24 -3.12
CA ASP A 153 -5.03 -14.76 -2.95
C ASP A 153 -5.25 -13.38 -3.60
N LEU A 154 -4.26 -12.48 -3.53
CA LEU A 154 -4.29 -11.19 -4.21
C LEU A 154 -4.40 -11.34 -5.73
N HIS A 155 -3.49 -12.08 -6.36
CA HIS A 155 -3.51 -12.30 -7.80
C HIS A 155 -4.83 -12.91 -8.29
N LYS A 156 -5.38 -13.88 -7.55
CA LYS A 156 -6.67 -14.51 -7.87
C LYS A 156 -7.83 -13.52 -7.91
N ILE A 157 -7.80 -12.49 -7.06
CA ILE A 157 -8.81 -11.41 -7.09
C ILE A 157 -8.56 -10.49 -8.27
N LEU A 158 -7.31 -10.04 -8.48
CA LEU A 158 -6.98 -9.04 -9.48
C LEU A 158 -7.20 -9.52 -10.92
N LYS A 159 -6.75 -10.73 -11.26
CA LYS A 159 -6.67 -11.26 -12.64
C LYS A 159 -7.97 -11.19 -13.44
N ASN A 160 -9.14 -11.23 -12.77
CA ASN A 160 -10.46 -11.23 -13.42
C ASN A 160 -11.21 -9.91 -13.23
N LYS A 161 -10.65 -8.94 -12.53
CA LYS A 161 -11.34 -7.71 -12.13
C LYS A 161 -10.67 -6.45 -12.65
N VAL A 162 -9.37 -6.50 -12.96
CA VAL A 162 -8.58 -5.34 -13.34
C VAL A 162 -7.55 -5.66 -14.41
N ASN A 163 -7.06 -4.63 -15.08
CA ASN A 163 -5.92 -4.74 -15.99
C ASN A 163 -4.61 -4.66 -15.17
N ILE A 164 -4.08 -5.83 -14.78
CA ILE A 164 -2.83 -5.94 -14.01
C ILE A 164 -1.64 -5.23 -14.71
N PRO A 165 -1.39 -5.42 -16.01
CA PRO A 165 -0.34 -4.67 -16.71
C PRO A 165 -0.46 -3.15 -16.55
N PHE A 166 -1.67 -2.60 -16.65
CA PHE A 166 -1.88 -1.17 -16.47
C PHE A 166 -1.60 -0.70 -15.04
N ILE A 167 -2.01 -1.47 -14.02
CA ILE A 167 -1.66 -1.18 -12.62
C ILE A 167 -0.13 -1.15 -12.44
N LYS A 168 0.58 -2.14 -12.96
CA LYS A 168 2.05 -2.20 -12.89
C LYS A 168 2.70 -0.99 -13.57
N SER A 169 2.24 -0.62 -14.78
CA SER A 169 2.74 0.58 -15.48
C SER A 169 2.51 1.87 -14.68
N LEU A 170 1.40 1.99 -13.93
CA LEU A 170 1.17 3.11 -13.02
C LEU A 170 2.21 3.14 -11.89
N LEU A 171 2.48 1.98 -11.27
CA LEU A 171 3.45 1.84 -10.18
C LEU A 171 4.89 2.05 -10.65
N GLU A 172 5.22 1.66 -11.88
CA GLU A 172 6.52 1.87 -12.54
C GLU A 172 6.68 3.28 -13.13
N LYS A 173 5.64 4.15 -12.98
CA LYS A 173 5.64 5.54 -13.42
C LYS A 173 5.77 5.72 -14.95
N GLU A 174 5.31 4.74 -15.72
CA GLU A 174 5.37 4.71 -17.18
C GLU A 174 4.13 5.33 -17.84
N VAL A 175 3.07 5.59 -17.06
CA VAL A 175 1.79 6.12 -17.57
C VAL A 175 1.83 7.63 -17.67
N GLY A 176 1.31 8.18 -18.77
CA GLY A 176 1.18 9.61 -19.01
C GLY A 176 0.10 10.28 -18.14
N LYS A 177 0.17 11.62 -18.08
CA LYS A 177 -0.75 12.45 -17.29
C LYS A 177 -2.22 12.28 -17.66
N ASP A 178 -2.52 12.09 -18.94
CA ASP A 178 -3.90 11.95 -19.45
C ASP A 178 -4.62 10.72 -18.86
N LEU A 179 -3.86 9.71 -18.45
CA LEU A 179 -4.35 8.51 -17.78
C LEU A 179 -4.00 8.50 -16.27
N GLY A 180 -3.77 9.66 -15.70
CA GLY A 180 -3.55 9.80 -14.26
C GLY A 180 -2.17 9.37 -13.75
N GLY A 181 -1.21 9.09 -14.63
CA GLY A 181 0.12 8.65 -14.22
C GLY A 181 0.89 9.68 -13.39
N ASP A 182 0.61 10.97 -13.58
CA ASP A 182 1.20 12.06 -12.78
C ASP A 182 0.81 11.99 -11.29
N ILE A 183 -0.27 11.30 -10.94
CA ILE A 183 -0.70 11.06 -9.56
C ILE A 183 0.39 10.28 -8.79
N PHE A 184 1.09 9.36 -9.46
CA PHE A 184 2.15 8.52 -8.89
C PHE A 184 3.56 8.96 -9.26
N SER A 185 3.76 9.65 -10.41
CA SER A 185 5.08 9.97 -10.97
C SER A 185 5.55 11.39 -10.68
N SER A 186 4.68 12.31 -10.26
CA SER A 186 5.05 13.69 -9.97
C SER A 186 5.96 13.79 -8.74
N GLN A 187 6.71 14.88 -8.65
CA GLN A 187 7.58 15.19 -7.50
C GLN A 187 6.81 15.26 -6.18
N PHE A 188 5.58 15.79 -6.23
CA PHE A 188 4.59 15.79 -5.14
C PHE A 188 3.46 14.81 -5.48
N ASN A 189 3.79 13.52 -5.54
CA ASN A 189 2.81 12.48 -5.76
C ASN A 189 2.00 12.21 -4.49
N ILE A 190 0.93 11.43 -4.62
CA ILE A 190 0.00 11.17 -3.51
C ILE A 190 0.63 10.40 -2.35
N ASP A 191 1.61 9.53 -2.61
CA ASP A 191 2.40 8.83 -1.60
C ASP A 191 3.20 9.83 -0.77
N THR A 192 3.96 10.72 -1.45
CA THR A 192 4.72 11.81 -0.79
C THR A 192 3.81 12.72 0.04
N ILE A 193 2.62 13.08 -0.48
CA ILE A 193 1.67 13.95 0.23
C ILE A 193 1.17 13.29 1.52
N ASP A 194 0.72 12.04 1.45
CA ASP A 194 0.30 11.32 2.66
C ASP A 194 1.48 11.11 3.61
N GLY A 195 2.66 10.76 3.08
CA GLY A 195 3.87 10.56 3.87
C GLY A 195 4.28 11.80 4.69
N ILE A 196 4.24 12.99 4.09
CA ILE A 196 4.50 14.25 4.79
C ILE A 196 3.43 14.50 5.86
N TYR A 197 2.15 14.29 5.52
CA TYR A 197 1.06 14.50 6.45
C TYR A 197 1.15 13.57 7.68
N GLN A 198 1.38 12.27 7.47
CA GLN A 198 1.49 11.29 8.55
C GLN A 198 2.75 11.54 9.42
N SER A 199 3.86 11.88 8.79
CA SER A 199 5.08 12.26 9.51
C SER A 199 4.86 13.51 10.39
N GLY A 200 4.17 14.52 9.85
CA GLY A 200 3.78 15.72 10.60
C GLY A 200 2.92 15.37 11.82
N LEU A 201 1.88 14.53 11.64
CA LEU A 201 1.04 14.07 12.75
C LEU A 201 1.84 13.29 13.81
N PHE A 202 2.80 12.45 13.40
CA PHE A 202 3.65 11.69 14.31
C PHE A 202 4.48 12.59 15.21
N ILE A 203 5.10 13.64 14.67
CA ILE A 203 5.90 14.61 15.45
C ILE A 203 5.07 15.68 16.14
N GLY A 204 3.76 15.72 15.90
CA GLY A 204 2.80 16.55 16.63
C GLY A 204 2.55 17.92 16.03
N TYR A 205 2.64 18.02 14.70
CA TYR A 205 2.12 19.16 13.92
C TYR A 205 0.66 18.96 13.59
#